data_5a8a7a608a0bf8b8de25d17c1ff7d9aa
#
_entry.id   5a8a7a608a0bf8b8de25d17c1ff7d9aa
#
_cell.length_a   1.000
_cell.length_b   1.000
_cell.length_c   1.000
_cell.angle_alpha   90.00
_cell.angle_beta   90.00
_cell.angle_gamma   90.00
#
_symmetry.space_group_name_H-M   'P 1'
#
loop_
_entity.id
_entity.type
_entity.pdbx_description
1 polymer ?
#
loop_
_entity_poly.entity_id
_entity_poly.type
_entity_poly.pdbx_seq_one_letter_code
_entity_poly.pdbx_strand_id
1 'polypeptide(L)'
;NKICRRSLYTDNAITFPDGNAMGEDLTMIMVILHARKCAYVGKPLYNYVQSERQMTAVYDEKKLSELRYNCDRLKRYMDENFPDAGWASENAALCQLMKWPFLLDGKYSSYRRWHQWFPDSNRLIWQTKGVNTRIKFIEWCAAKHLFPFVWLHYIMVIKIFYGIVYGK
;
A
#
# COMPACT_ATOMS: atom_id res chain seq x y z
N ASN A 1 16.05 -1.65 -7.77
CA ASN A 1 16.44 -3.03 -7.50
C ASN A 1 15.72 -4.06 -8.40
N LYS A 2 15.11 -3.64 -9.50
CA LYS A 2 14.44 -4.48 -10.49
C LYS A 2 14.96 -4.16 -11.88
N ILE A 3 15.17 -5.17 -12.71
CA ILE A 3 15.56 -5.02 -14.12
C ILE A 3 14.47 -5.65 -14.97
N CYS A 4 13.89 -4.89 -15.88
CA CYS A 4 12.81 -5.31 -16.76
C CYS A 4 13.20 -5.08 -18.21
N ARG A 5 12.68 -5.93 -19.12
CA ARG A 5 12.80 -5.67 -20.57
C ARG A 5 12.04 -4.40 -20.93
N ARG A 6 12.65 -3.54 -21.75
CA ARG A 6 12.01 -2.30 -22.23
C ARG A 6 10.68 -2.57 -22.95
N SER A 7 10.60 -3.66 -23.69
CA SER A 7 9.38 -4.03 -24.42
C SER A 7 8.16 -4.22 -23.49
N LEU A 8 8.34 -4.62 -22.22
CA LEU A 8 7.23 -4.69 -21.27
C LEU A 8 6.54 -3.34 -21.04
N TYR A 9 7.28 -2.25 -21.17
CA TYR A 9 6.74 -0.89 -21.08
C TYR A 9 6.15 -0.44 -22.42
N THR A 10 6.93 -0.56 -23.50
CA THR A 10 6.56 -0.01 -24.82
C THR A 10 5.39 -0.74 -25.45
N ASP A 11 5.37 -2.09 -25.39
CA ASP A 11 4.35 -2.90 -26.03
C ASP A 11 3.00 -2.85 -25.30
N ASN A 12 3.01 -2.45 -24.02
CA ASN A 12 1.82 -2.33 -23.16
C ASN A 12 1.46 -0.88 -22.82
N ALA A 13 2.10 0.10 -23.46
CA ALA A 13 1.90 1.54 -23.24
C ALA A 13 1.98 1.97 -21.77
N ILE A 14 2.83 1.29 -20.96
CA ILE A 14 3.00 1.58 -19.54
C ILE A 14 4.02 2.71 -19.37
N THR A 15 3.61 3.79 -18.75
CA THR A 15 4.45 4.95 -18.42
C THR A 15 4.38 5.27 -16.93
N PHE A 16 5.42 5.91 -16.40
CA PHE A 16 5.33 6.54 -15.09
C PHE A 16 4.51 7.83 -15.19
N PRO A 17 3.66 8.14 -14.21
CA PRO A 17 2.86 9.37 -14.26
C PRO A 17 3.76 10.61 -14.08
N ASP A 18 3.62 11.57 -14.98
CA ASP A 18 4.37 12.83 -14.94
C ASP A 18 4.04 13.64 -13.67
N GLY A 19 5.06 14.25 -13.08
CA GLY A 19 4.92 15.11 -11.91
C GLY A 19 4.49 14.41 -10.62
N ASN A 20 4.48 13.08 -10.62
CA ASN A 20 4.07 12.26 -9.49
C ASN A 20 5.29 11.51 -8.93
N ALA A 21 5.65 11.77 -7.69
CA ALA A 21 6.82 11.22 -7.04
C ALA A 21 6.54 9.99 -6.19
N MET A 22 5.26 9.64 -5.97
CA MET A 22 4.88 8.53 -5.10
C MET A 22 4.23 7.39 -5.89
N GLY A 23 4.50 6.16 -5.46
CA GLY A 23 3.82 4.97 -6.01
C GLY A 23 4.46 4.43 -7.29
N GLU A 24 5.75 4.65 -7.51
CA GLU A 24 6.50 4.03 -8.61
C GLU A 24 6.37 2.50 -8.61
N ASP A 25 6.34 1.88 -7.43
CA ASP A 25 6.16 0.44 -7.28
C ASP A 25 4.81 -0.04 -7.83
N LEU A 26 3.78 0.79 -7.80
CA LEU A 26 2.47 0.46 -8.39
C LEU A 26 2.54 0.37 -9.92
N THR A 27 3.33 1.25 -10.57
CA THR A 27 3.63 1.13 -12.00
C THR A 27 4.43 -0.15 -12.30
N MET A 28 5.34 -0.55 -11.42
CA MET A 28 6.09 -1.81 -11.57
C MET A 28 5.18 -3.04 -11.49
N ILE A 29 4.09 -3.00 -10.73
CA ILE A 29 3.10 -4.09 -10.73
C ILE A 29 2.47 -4.23 -12.11
N MET A 30 2.09 -3.13 -12.77
CA MET A 30 1.56 -3.17 -14.15
C MET A 30 2.54 -3.88 -15.10
N VAL A 31 3.83 -3.56 -15.01
CA VAL A 31 4.89 -4.19 -15.84
C VAL A 31 5.01 -5.69 -15.54
N ILE A 32 4.97 -6.08 -14.25
CA ILE A 32 5.12 -7.47 -13.84
C ILE A 32 3.95 -8.33 -14.31
N LEU A 33 2.74 -7.78 -14.39
CA LEU A 33 1.55 -8.48 -14.87
C LEU A 33 1.69 -8.97 -16.32
N HIS A 34 2.53 -8.34 -17.15
CA HIS A 34 2.84 -8.78 -18.52
C HIS A 34 4.09 -9.67 -18.61
N ALA A 35 4.79 -9.90 -17.49
CA ALA A 35 6.01 -10.69 -17.52
C ALA A 35 5.70 -12.19 -17.58
N ARG A 36 6.19 -12.87 -18.62
CA ARG A 36 6.08 -14.34 -18.74
C ARG A 36 6.94 -15.09 -17.72
N LYS A 37 8.03 -14.46 -17.26
CA LYS A 37 8.97 -15.07 -16.32
C LYS A 37 9.60 -13.98 -15.44
N CYS A 38 9.56 -14.21 -14.13
CA CYS A 38 10.30 -13.43 -13.14
C CYS A 38 11.37 -14.32 -12.52
N ALA A 39 12.56 -13.75 -12.25
CA ALA A 39 13.62 -14.43 -11.55
C ALA A 39 14.05 -13.62 -10.32
N TYR A 40 14.30 -14.31 -9.23
CA TYR A 40 14.84 -13.71 -8.02
C TYR A 40 16.37 -13.97 -7.95
N VAL A 41 17.11 -12.91 -7.67
CA VAL A 41 18.56 -12.99 -7.42
C VAL A 41 18.78 -12.92 -5.90
N GLY A 42 19.13 -14.05 -5.28
CA GLY A 42 19.34 -14.18 -3.84
C GLY A 42 20.61 -13.51 -3.28
N LYS A 43 21.10 -12.47 -3.95
CA LYS A 43 22.29 -11.69 -3.53
C LYS A 43 21.92 -10.24 -3.33
N PRO A 44 22.39 -9.56 -2.27
CA PRO A 44 22.20 -8.13 -2.06
C PRO A 44 23.05 -7.34 -3.05
N LEU A 45 22.47 -6.94 -4.18
CA LEU A 45 23.16 -6.19 -5.23
C LEU A 45 22.88 -4.67 -5.18
N TYR A 46 22.08 -4.22 -4.22
CA TYR A 46 21.66 -2.83 -4.10
C TYR A 46 21.70 -2.38 -2.64
N ASN A 47 22.44 -1.30 -2.37
CA ASN A 47 22.49 -0.67 -1.05
C ASN A 47 21.44 0.44 -0.98
N TYR A 48 20.41 0.23 -0.18
CA TYR A 48 19.40 1.26 0.07
C TYR A 48 19.86 2.16 1.23
N VAL A 49 20.38 3.34 0.88
CA VAL A 49 20.82 4.33 1.86
C VAL A 49 19.61 5.10 2.39
N GLN A 50 19.34 4.99 3.68
CA GLN A 50 18.29 5.75 4.35
C GLN A 50 18.83 7.11 4.81
N SER A 51 18.10 8.18 4.56
CA SER A 51 18.40 9.52 5.07
C SER A 51 17.12 10.24 5.49
N GLU A 52 17.23 11.18 6.41
CA GLU A 52 16.09 12.00 6.86
C GLU A 52 15.51 12.87 5.74
N ARG A 53 16.28 13.10 4.66
CA ARG A 53 15.87 13.90 3.49
C ARG A 53 15.21 13.08 2.38
N GLN A 54 14.94 11.80 2.60
CA GLN A 54 14.26 10.98 1.60
C GLN A 54 12.84 11.48 1.34
N MET A 55 12.41 11.39 0.08
CA MET A 55 11.03 11.74 -0.31
C MET A 55 9.98 10.95 0.50
N THR A 56 10.31 9.73 0.93
CA THR A 56 9.44 8.85 1.72
C THR A 56 9.52 9.07 3.22
N ALA A 57 10.40 9.94 3.72
CA ALA A 57 10.55 10.18 5.16
C ALA A 57 9.36 10.94 5.77
N VAL A 58 8.74 11.82 4.99
CA VAL A 58 7.57 12.59 5.42
C VAL A 58 6.47 12.49 4.37
N TYR A 59 5.28 12.10 4.79
CA TYR A 59 4.08 12.08 3.97
C TYR A 59 3.30 13.38 4.19
N ASP A 60 3.27 14.24 3.18
CA ASP A 60 2.40 15.41 3.09
C ASP A 60 1.13 15.10 2.28
N GLU A 61 0.20 16.05 2.23
CA GLU A 61 -1.08 15.86 1.51
C GLU A 61 -0.89 15.62 0.01
N LYS A 62 0.14 16.23 -0.60
CA LYS A 62 0.46 16.01 -2.01
C LYS A 62 0.88 14.57 -2.25
N LYS A 63 1.84 14.07 -1.48
CA LYS A 63 2.32 12.68 -1.58
C LYS A 63 1.21 11.66 -1.33
N LEU A 64 0.33 11.93 -0.36
CA LEU A 64 -0.82 11.08 -0.10
C LEU A 64 -1.79 11.07 -1.28
N SER A 65 -2.06 12.21 -1.90
CA SER A 65 -2.93 12.28 -3.09
C SER A 65 -2.30 11.57 -4.29
N GLU A 66 -0.99 11.69 -4.49
CA GLU A 66 -0.25 10.98 -5.54
C GLU A 66 -0.31 9.46 -5.34
N LEU A 67 -0.12 9.00 -4.10
CA LEU A 67 -0.20 7.58 -3.76
C LEU A 67 -1.60 7.02 -4.04
N ARG A 68 -2.64 7.75 -3.63
CA ARG A 68 -4.03 7.39 -3.92
C ARG A 68 -4.31 7.33 -5.42
N TYR A 69 -3.87 8.35 -6.17
CA TYR A 69 -4.00 8.37 -7.63
C TYR A 69 -3.38 7.15 -8.29
N ASN A 70 -2.16 6.79 -7.90
CA ASN A 70 -1.47 5.62 -8.45
C ASN A 70 -2.16 4.30 -8.07
N CYS A 71 -2.73 4.20 -6.87
CA CYS A 71 -3.50 3.03 -6.47
C CYS A 71 -4.77 2.88 -7.32
N ASP A 72 -5.52 3.97 -7.54
CA ASP A 72 -6.70 3.99 -8.40
C ASP A 72 -6.33 3.69 -9.87
N ARG A 73 -5.18 4.19 -10.34
CA ARG A 73 -4.65 3.92 -11.68
C ARG A 73 -4.31 2.44 -11.86
N LEU A 74 -3.62 1.83 -10.90
CA LEU A 74 -3.31 0.40 -10.95
C LEU A 74 -4.58 -0.45 -10.97
N LYS A 75 -5.54 -0.13 -10.09
CA LYS A 75 -6.82 -0.83 -10.04
C LYS A 75 -7.52 -0.80 -11.39
N ARG A 76 -7.69 0.38 -12.00
CA ARG A 76 -8.30 0.50 -13.33
C ARG A 76 -7.54 -0.29 -14.38
N TYR A 77 -6.21 -0.21 -14.37
CA TYR A 77 -5.37 -0.96 -15.30
C TYR A 77 -5.61 -2.46 -15.21
N MET A 78 -5.70 -3.01 -14.00
CA MET A 78 -5.96 -4.43 -13.76
C MET A 78 -7.37 -4.82 -14.25
N ASP A 79 -8.37 -4.01 -13.95
CA ASP A 79 -9.75 -4.26 -14.36
C ASP A 79 -9.93 -4.21 -15.90
N GLU A 80 -9.22 -3.30 -16.58
CA GLU A 80 -9.30 -3.11 -18.04
C GLU A 80 -8.50 -4.17 -18.82
N ASN A 81 -7.32 -4.55 -18.35
CA ASN A 81 -6.41 -5.44 -19.11
C ASN A 81 -6.50 -6.90 -18.69
N PHE A 82 -7.07 -7.19 -17.51
CA PHE A 82 -7.15 -8.54 -16.94
C PHE A 82 -8.50 -8.78 -16.25
N PRO A 83 -9.67 -8.53 -16.91
CA PRO A 83 -10.98 -8.55 -16.26
C PRO A 83 -11.33 -9.94 -15.68
N ASP A 84 -10.89 -11.01 -16.32
CA ASP A 84 -11.21 -12.39 -15.91
C ASP A 84 -10.34 -12.92 -14.79
N ALA A 85 -9.33 -12.17 -14.36
CA ALA A 85 -8.37 -12.66 -13.36
C ALA A 85 -8.86 -12.57 -11.91
N GLY A 86 -9.97 -11.89 -11.65
CA GLY A 86 -10.62 -11.84 -10.33
C GLY A 86 -9.81 -11.13 -9.25
N TRP A 87 -9.22 -9.96 -9.56
CA TRP A 87 -8.31 -9.19 -8.68
C TRP A 87 -8.95 -8.56 -7.43
N ALA A 88 -10.22 -8.83 -7.12
CA ALA A 88 -10.92 -8.16 -6.02
C ALA A 88 -10.20 -8.26 -4.67
N SER A 89 -9.66 -9.45 -4.35
CA SER A 89 -8.91 -9.70 -3.11
C SER A 89 -7.58 -8.96 -3.08
N GLU A 90 -6.84 -8.97 -4.18
CA GLU A 90 -5.52 -8.35 -4.34
C GLU A 90 -5.63 -6.82 -4.32
N ASN A 91 -6.61 -6.26 -5.03
CA ASN A 91 -6.93 -4.84 -4.99
C ASN A 91 -7.35 -4.39 -3.59
N ALA A 92 -8.17 -5.20 -2.89
CA ALA A 92 -8.54 -4.89 -1.52
C ALA A 92 -7.34 -4.94 -0.57
N ALA A 93 -6.43 -5.92 -0.73
CA ALA A 93 -5.20 -6.02 0.05
C ALA A 93 -4.30 -4.80 -0.16
N LEU A 94 -4.13 -4.37 -1.42
CA LEU A 94 -3.39 -3.15 -1.75
C LEU A 94 -3.99 -1.92 -1.07
N CYS A 95 -5.31 -1.72 -1.20
CA CYS A 95 -6.01 -0.59 -0.58
C CYS A 95 -5.88 -0.60 0.95
N GLN A 96 -5.93 -1.76 1.59
CA GLN A 96 -5.74 -1.91 3.03
C GLN A 96 -4.32 -1.51 3.43
N LEU A 97 -3.30 -2.02 2.75
CA LEU A 97 -1.91 -1.67 3.04
C LEU A 97 -1.63 -0.17 2.85
N MET A 98 -2.23 0.46 1.84
CA MET A 98 -2.09 1.90 1.58
C MET A 98 -2.69 2.78 2.67
N LYS A 99 -3.82 2.40 3.25
CA LYS A 99 -4.49 3.18 4.31
C LYS A 99 -4.13 2.75 5.74
N TRP A 100 -3.46 1.59 5.93
CA TRP A 100 -3.02 1.10 7.23
C TRP A 100 -2.28 2.13 8.09
N PRO A 101 -1.34 2.95 7.55
CA PRO A 101 -0.63 3.96 8.35
C PRO A 101 -1.55 4.95 9.08
N PHE A 102 -2.75 5.21 8.57
CA PHE A 102 -3.71 6.11 9.23
C PHE A 102 -4.27 5.57 10.56
N LEU A 103 -4.09 4.28 10.83
CA LEU A 103 -4.51 3.67 12.10
C LEU A 103 -3.38 3.56 13.13
N LEU A 104 -2.17 4.06 12.78
CA LEU A 104 -0.96 3.89 13.59
C LEU A 104 -0.55 5.12 14.41
N ASP A 105 -1.25 6.25 14.28
CA ASP A 105 -0.90 7.50 14.97
C ASP A 105 -1.84 7.83 16.14
N GLY A 106 -2.90 7.05 16.34
CA GLY A 106 -3.90 7.23 17.38
C GLY A 106 -4.79 8.48 17.25
N LYS A 107 -4.68 9.21 16.12
CA LYS A 107 -5.45 10.45 15.89
C LYS A 107 -6.80 10.14 15.26
N TYR A 108 -7.85 10.77 15.78
CA TYR A 108 -9.19 10.64 15.21
C TYR A 108 -9.31 11.21 13.80
N SER A 109 -8.51 12.24 13.45
CA SER A 109 -8.45 12.78 12.08
C SER A 109 -7.93 11.75 11.08
N SER A 110 -6.89 11.01 11.43
CA SER A 110 -6.34 9.93 10.60
C SER A 110 -7.29 8.76 10.48
N TYR A 111 -7.97 8.40 11.57
CA TYR A 111 -9.05 7.41 11.55
C TYR A 111 -10.18 7.80 10.60
N ARG A 112 -10.62 9.07 10.60
CA ARG A 112 -11.61 9.57 9.63
C ARG A 112 -11.10 9.47 8.19
N ARG A 113 -9.82 9.79 7.93
CA ARG A 113 -9.18 9.65 6.62
C ARG A 113 -9.17 8.21 6.15
N TRP A 114 -8.89 7.26 7.05
CA TRP A 114 -8.96 5.83 6.75
C TRP A 114 -10.34 5.43 6.18
N HIS A 115 -11.43 5.95 6.72
CA HIS A 115 -12.78 5.70 6.21
C HIS A 115 -13.05 6.30 4.82
N GLN A 116 -12.40 7.41 4.51
CA GLN A 116 -12.56 8.11 3.21
C GLN A 116 -11.77 7.45 2.08
N TRP A 117 -10.74 6.68 2.43
CA TRP A 117 -9.89 6.01 1.46
C TRP A 117 -10.43 4.61 1.16
N PHE A 118 -10.70 4.34 -0.12
CA PHE A 118 -11.09 3.02 -0.62
C PHE A 118 -12.15 2.30 0.24
N PRO A 119 -13.32 2.93 0.52
CA PRO A 119 -14.32 2.37 1.44
C PRO A 119 -14.85 1.00 0.99
N ASP A 120 -14.90 0.75 -0.33
CA ASP A 120 -15.36 -0.52 -0.88
C ASP A 120 -14.45 -1.70 -0.53
N SER A 121 -13.15 -1.46 -0.32
CA SER A 121 -12.20 -2.49 0.09
C SER A 121 -12.52 -3.08 1.47
N ASN A 122 -13.25 -2.34 2.32
CA ASN A 122 -13.58 -2.77 3.68
C ASN A 122 -14.45 -4.04 3.73
N ARG A 123 -15.21 -4.32 2.69
CA ARG A 123 -16.04 -5.55 2.61
C ARG A 123 -15.19 -6.81 2.48
N LEU A 124 -13.98 -6.67 1.95
CA LEU A 124 -13.09 -7.80 1.63
C LEU A 124 -11.95 -7.99 2.65
N ILE A 125 -11.95 -7.29 3.79
CA ILE A 125 -10.86 -7.33 4.78
C ILE A 125 -10.43 -8.77 5.12
N TRP A 126 -11.39 -9.65 5.40
CA TRP A 126 -11.09 -11.02 5.78
C TRP A 126 -10.74 -11.93 4.60
N GLN A 127 -11.08 -11.54 3.38
CA GLN A 127 -10.83 -12.33 2.16
C GLN A 127 -9.46 -12.03 1.54
N THR A 128 -8.79 -10.94 1.93
CA THR A 128 -7.49 -10.55 1.38
C THR A 128 -6.40 -11.57 1.72
N LYS A 129 -5.55 -11.87 0.74
CA LYS A 129 -4.38 -12.75 0.91
C LYS A 129 -3.14 -11.91 1.23
N GLY A 130 -2.20 -12.48 1.98
CA GLY A 130 -0.92 -11.83 2.30
C GLY A 130 -0.98 -10.71 3.34
N VAL A 131 -2.16 -10.30 3.79
CA VAL A 131 -2.31 -9.31 4.87
C VAL A 131 -2.33 -10.02 6.22
N ASN A 132 -1.53 -9.52 7.16
CA ASN A 132 -1.42 -10.08 8.51
C ASN A 132 -2.76 -10.03 9.26
N THR A 133 -3.10 -11.09 9.99
CA THR A 133 -4.37 -11.22 10.74
C THR A 133 -4.59 -10.07 11.74
N ARG A 134 -3.53 -9.58 12.40
CA ARG A 134 -3.62 -8.40 13.30
C ARG A 134 -4.07 -7.16 12.53
N ILE A 135 -3.51 -6.92 11.35
CA ILE A 135 -3.90 -5.78 10.50
C ILE A 135 -5.37 -5.93 10.12
N LYS A 136 -5.79 -7.10 9.63
CA LYS A 136 -7.19 -7.37 9.30
C LYS A 136 -8.14 -7.12 10.46
N PHE A 137 -7.78 -7.56 11.66
CA PHE A 137 -8.62 -7.37 12.85
C PHE A 137 -8.78 -5.89 13.18
N ILE A 138 -7.69 -5.11 13.20
CA ILE A 138 -7.76 -3.69 13.53
C ILE A 138 -8.50 -2.90 12.44
N GLU A 139 -8.28 -3.22 11.16
CA GLU A 139 -9.03 -2.61 10.06
C GLU A 139 -10.51 -2.98 10.09
N TRP A 140 -10.83 -4.21 10.49
CA TRP A 140 -12.22 -4.63 10.69
C TRP A 140 -12.85 -3.85 11.86
N CYS A 141 -12.15 -3.67 12.98
CA CYS A 141 -12.61 -2.80 14.07
C CYS A 141 -12.85 -1.37 13.57
N ALA A 142 -11.93 -0.84 12.76
CA ALA A 142 -12.10 0.47 12.15
C ALA A 142 -13.34 0.50 11.24
N ALA A 143 -13.53 -0.48 10.36
CA ALA A 143 -14.68 -0.58 9.47
C ALA A 143 -16.03 -0.68 10.20
N LYS A 144 -16.04 -1.23 11.41
CA LYS A 144 -17.20 -1.31 12.32
C LYS A 144 -17.34 -0.09 13.23
N HIS A 145 -16.58 0.97 12.98
CA HIS A 145 -16.58 2.19 13.79
C HIS A 145 -16.19 1.98 15.26
N LEU A 146 -15.40 0.96 15.56
CA LEU A 146 -14.92 0.62 16.89
C LEU A 146 -13.60 1.36 17.20
N PHE A 147 -13.60 2.68 17.14
CA PHE A 147 -12.41 3.52 17.37
C PHE A 147 -11.67 3.21 18.68
N PRO A 148 -12.32 2.93 19.81
CA PRO A 148 -11.61 2.59 21.06
C PRO A 148 -10.65 1.41 20.91
N PHE A 149 -11.00 0.38 20.15
CA PHE A 149 -10.11 -0.77 19.90
C PHE A 149 -8.91 -0.39 19.02
N VAL A 150 -9.12 0.46 18.01
CA VAL A 150 -8.04 0.99 17.17
C VAL A 150 -7.08 1.83 18.02
N TRP A 151 -7.62 2.69 18.87
CA TRP A 151 -6.84 3.51 19.80
C TRP A 151 -6.07 2.67 20.83
N LEU A 152 -6.73 1.65 21.41
CA LEU A 152 -6.08 0.70 22.32
C LEU A 152 -4.91 -0.03 21.66
N HIS A 153 -5.09 -0.50 20.41
CA HIS A 153 -4.01 -1.09 19.63
C HIS A 153 -2.84 -0.10 19.45
N TYR A 154 -3.11 1.16 19.13
CA TYR A 154 -2.08 2.19 19.04
C TYR A 154 -1.29 2.30 20.35
N ILE A 155 -1.98 2.43 21.49
CA ILE A 155 -1.31 2.56 22.80
C ILE A 155 -0.48 1.32 23.13
N MET A 156 -1.07 0.14 23.07
CA MET A 156 -0.43 -1.10 23.51
C MET A 156 0.70 -1.55 22.59
N VAL A 157 0.47 -1.50 21.28
CA VAL A 157 1.42 -2.05 20.30
C VAL A 157 2.38 -0.99 19.80
N ILE A 158 1.87 0.16 19.37
CA ILE A 158 2.73 1.15 18.72
C ILE A 158 3.49 1.98 19.76
N LYS A 159 2.81 2.51 20.76
CA LYS A 159 3.43 3.40 21.72
C LYS A 159 4.23 2.65 22.81
N ILE A 160 3.67 1.58 23.37
CA ILE A 160 4.33 0.84 24.47
C ILE A 160 5.29 -0.21 23.90
N PHE A 161 4.79 -1.21 23.19
CA PHE A 161 5.63 -2.33 22.75
C PHE A 161 6.77 -1.88 21.81
N TYR A 162 6.45 -1.17 20.74
CA TYR A 162 7.49 -0.67 19.82
C TYR A 162 8.33 0.46 20.44
N GLY A 163 7.77 1.26 21.35
CA GLY A 163 8.53 2.25 22.13
C GLY A 163 9.60 1.60 22.98
N ILE A 164 9.28 0.51 23.68
CA ILE A 164 10.24 -0.26 24.51
C ILE A 164 11.26 -0.98 23.64
N VAL A 165 10.82 -1.66 22.57
CA VAL A 165 11.71 -2.51 21.72
C VAL A 165 12.66 -1.66 20.90
N TYR A 166 12.26 -0.51 20.41
CA TYR A 166 13.05 0.33 19.48
C TYR A 166 13.55 1.64 20.09
N GLY A 167 13.29 1.88 21.39
CA GLY A 167 13.85 3.03 22.12
C GLY A 167 13.37 4.41 21.61
N LYS A 168 12.13 4.49 21.07
CA LYS A 168 11.55 5.72 20.55
C LYS A 168 10.49 6.30 21.50
#